data_048fc8d5b7ede2b59433becec436960f
#
_entry.id   048fc8d5b7ede2b59433becec436960f
#
_cell.length_a   1.000
_cell.length_b   1.000
_cell.length_c   1.000
_cell.angle_alpha   90.00
_cell.angle_beta   90.00
_cell.angle_gamma   90.00
#
_symmetry.space_group_name_H-M   'P 1'
#
loop_
_entity.id
_entity.type
_entity.pdbx_description
1 polymer ?
#
loop_
_entity_poly.entity_id
_entity_poly.type
_entity_poly.pdbx_seq_one_letter_code
_entity_poly.pdbx_strand_id
1 'polypeptide(L)'
;GESIYGEKFEDENLEGKHDRPFLLSMANAGPNTNGSQFFITTVPTPHLDGKHVVFGQVLRGKDVVRHIEQSATGPNDRPQDDIKIADCGEFSAEQLADSSFHYGIEADESGDNYEAYPEDSDLPLEEKPESALDVAKDLKAIGAKLVGQNKWSLAREKYEKALRYLFVNPYLEDKEKAFVDEYYSLCTPLQLNAALCALKTEPPVADEAEALTTQVIERAGT
;
A
#
# COMPACT_ATOMS: atom_id res chain seq x y z
N GLY A 1 -0.01 28.50 -8.13
CA GLY A 1 -0.10 28.74 -6.69
C GLY A 1 1.06 29.59 -6.21
N GLU A 2 0.92 30.19 -5.06
CA GLU A 2 1.96 31.01 -4.42
C GLU A 2 2.60 30.21 -3.29
N SER A 3 3.91 30.42 -3.07
CA SER A 3 4.63 29.87 -1.92
C SER A 3 4.61 30.86 -0.74
N ILE A 4 5.10 30.42 0.42
CA ILE A 4 5.32 31.29 1.58
C ILE A 4 6.41 32.35 1.32
N TYR A 5 7.24 32.18 0.29
CA TYR A 5 8.29 33.11 -0.12
C TYR A 5 7.85 34.10 -1.21
N GLY A 6 6.58 34.07 -1.61
CA GLY A 6 6.03 34.86 -2.71
C GLY A 6 5.69 34.01 -3.94
N GLU A 7 5.66 34.64 -5.11
CA GLU A 7 5.17 34.00 -6.33
C GLU A 7 6.11 32.85 -6.81
N LYS A 8 7.40 33.07 -6.75
CA LYS A 8 8.43 32.09 -7.18
C LYS A 8 9.62 32.09 -6.23
N PHE A 9 10.30 30.93 -6.13
CA PHE A 9 11.55 30.80 -5.39
C PHE A 9 12.54 29.87 -6.11
N GLU A 10 13.82 29.96 -5.73
CA GLU A 10 14.95 29.28 -6.36
C GLU A 10 14.93 27.77 -6.13
N ASP A 11 15.67 27.05 -7.01
CA ASP A 11 15.93 25.63 -6.84
C ASP A 11 16.91 25.41 -5.68
N GLU A 12 16.51 24.67 -4.66
CA GLU A 12 17.31 24.44 -3.46
C GLU A 12 18.43 23.42 -3.71
N ASN A 13 18.06 22.25 -4.24
CA ASN A 13 19.01 21.17 -4.53
C ASN A 13 18.48 20.28 -5.69
N LEU A 14 19.29 20.14 -6.74
CA LEU A 14 18.98 19.33 -7.92
C LEU A 14 19.76 17.99 -7.96
N GLU A 15 20.46 17.60 -6.88
CA GLU A 15 21.22 16.34 -6.80
C GLU A 15 20.31 15.13 -6.63
N GLY A 16 19.12 15.32 -6.05
CA GLY A 16 18.11 14.29 -5.88
C GLY A 16 17.70 13.66 -7.20
N LYS A 17 17.57 12.34 -7.23
CA LYS A 17 17.19 11.55 -8.41
C LYS A 17 15.75 11.07 -8.32
N HIS A 18 15.08 11.04 -9.48
CA HIS A 18 13.73 10.45 -9.62
C HIS A 18 13.84 8.97 -10.00
N ASP A 19 14.57 8.21 -9.21
CA ASP A 19 14.97 6.81 -9.47
C ASP A 19 13.93 5.77 -9.02
N ARG A 20 12.90 6.19 -8.30
CA ARG A 20 11.86 5.32 -7.74
C ARG A 20 10.51 6.02 -7.61
N PRO A 21 9.41 5.26 -7.42
CA PRO A 21 8.11 5.82 -7.08
C PRO A 21 8.08 6.44 -5.67
N PHE A 22 7.01 7.19 -5.41
CA PHE A 22 6.67 7.80 -4.11
C PHE A 22 7.61 8.92 -3.65
N LEU A 23 8.36 9.53 -4.55
CA LEU A 23 9.14 10.74 -4.28
C LEU A 23 8.26 11.99 -4.42
N LEU A 24 8.43 12.95 -3.50
CA LEU A 24 7.83 14.28 -3.60
C LEU A 24 8.81 15.21 -4.30
N SER A 25 8.36 15.86 -5.35
CA SER A 25 9.18 16.75 -6.14
C SER A 25 8.44 18.03 -6.55
N MET A 26 9.15 19.15 -6.64
CA MET A 26 8.55 20.45 -6.97
C MET A 26 8.21 20.53 -8.46
N ALA A 27 7.00 20.98 -8.76
CA ALA A 27 6.65 21.41 -10.11
C ALA A 27 7.18 22.83 -10.37
N ASN A 28 7.74 23.06 -11.57
CA ASN A 28 8.24 24.35 -11.98
C ASN A 28 8.01 24.58 -13.49
N ALA A 29 8.26 25.81 -13.95
CA ALA A 29 8.20 26.22 -15.35
C ALA A 29 9.59 26.51 -15.94
N GLY A 30 10.65 25.96 -15.35
CA GLY A 30 12.04 26.15 -15.68
C GLY A 30 12.87 26.47 -14.43
N PRO A 31 14.18 26.72 -14.56
CA PRO A 31 15.06 26.94 -13.42
C PRO A 31 14.57 28.08 -12.51
N ASN A 32 14.64 27.88 -11.21
CA ASN A 32 14.30 28.87 -10.18
C ASN A 32 12.87 29.45 -10.30
N THR A 33 11.89 28.59 -10.68
CA THR A 33 10.49 29.00 -10.80
C THR A 33 9.55 28.15 -9.95
N ASN A 34 10.02 27.64 -8.82
CA ASN A 34 9.20 26.88 -7.88
C ASN A 34 8.09 27.75 -7.29
N GLY A 35 6.91 27.20 -7.16
CA GLY A 35 5.76 27.83 -6.51
C GLY A 35 5.26 26.97 -5.35
N SER A 36 3.95 26.70 -5.28
CA SER A 36 3.36 25.80 -4.28
C SER A 36 2.96 24.45 -4.86
N GLN A 37 3.15 24.23 -6.16
CA GLN A 37 2.78 22.96 -6.79
C GLN A 37 3.90 21.93 -6.61
N PHE A 38 3.50 20.72 -6.28
CA PHE A 38 4.37 19.54 -6.21
C PHE A 38 3.69 18.35 -6.88
N PHE A 39 4.45 17.31 -7.13
CA PHE A 39 3.94 16.03 -7.58
C PHE A 39 4.56 14.89 -6.80
N ILE A 40 3.91 13.72 -6.84
CA ILE A 40 4.41 12.48 -6.28
C ILE A 40 4.67 11.54 -7.44
N THR A 41 5.88 10.99 -7.54
CA THR A 41 6.20 10.00 -8.58
C THR A 41 5.50 8.67 -8.30
N THR A 42 4.99 8.02 -9.34
CA THR A 42 4.40 6.67 -9.26
C THR A 42 5.24 5.64 -10.00
N VAL A 43 6.20 6.12 -10.80
CA VAL A 43 7.24 5.33 -11.49
C VAL A 43 8.56 6.10 -11.49
N PRO A 44 9.70 5.45 -11.77
CA PRO A 44 10.95 6.18 -12.01
C PRO A 44 10.82 7.16 -13.19
N THR A 45 11.25 8.42 -12.98
CA THR A 45 11.14 9.51 -13.98
C THR A 45 12.47 10.22 -14.17
N PRO A 46 13.54 9.54 -14.64
CA PRO A 46 14.90 10.09 -14.71
C PRO A 46 15.01 11.30 -15.66
N HIS A 47 14.07 11.53 -16.56
CA HIS A 47 14.02 12.71 -17.43
C HIS A 47 13.75 14.02 -16.67
N LEU A 48 13.33 13.95 -15.40
CA LEU A 48 13.14 15.10 -14.51
C LEU A 48 14.38 15.42 -13.66
N ASP A 49 15.41 14.57 -13.68
CA ASP A 49 16.66 14.77 -12.94
C ASP A 49 17.36 16.07 -13.34
N GLY A 50 17.87 16.80 -12.35
CA GLY A 50 18.55 18.07 -12.56
C GLY A 50 17.65 19.23 -13.01
N LYS A 51 16.31 19.03 -12.98
CA LYS A 51 15.31 20.04 -13.38
C LYS A 51 14.27 20.30 -12.28
N HIS A 52 13.94 19.30 -11.50
CA HIS A 52 12.95 19.37 -10.43
C HIS A 52 13.59 18.97 -9.11
N VAL A 53 13.28 19.71 -8.05
CA VAL A 53 13.84 19.48 -6.72
C VAL A 53 13.06 18.36 -6.03
N VAL A 54 13.73 17.25 -5.75
CA VAL A 54 13.18 16.19 -4.87
C VAL A 54 13.40 16.64 -3.43
N PHE A 55 12.32 16.78 -2.65
CA PHE A 55 12.38 17.28 -1.28
C PHE A 55 11.83 16.31 -0.24
N GLY A 56 11.26 15.17 -0.65
CA GLY A 56 10.73 14.18 0.28
C GLY A 56 10.31 12.89 -0.38
N GLN A 57 9.76 12.00 0.44
CA GLN A 57 9.17 10.73 -0.03
C GLN A 57 7.97 10.36 0.83
N VAL A 58 7.04 9.62 0.24
CA VAL A 58 5.89 9.03 0.96
C VAL A 58 6.41 7.88 1.82
N LEU A 59 6.20 7.95 3.13
CA LEU A 59 6.57 6.89 4.07
C LEU A 59 5.43 5.91 4.31
N ARG A 60 4.18 6.43 4.37
CA ARG A 60 2.97 5.63 4.61
C ARG A 60 1.83 6.11 3.70
N GLY A 61 0.85 5.25 3.44
CA GLY A 61 -0.27 5.57 2.56
C GLY A 61 0.08 5.54 1.08
N LYS A 62 1.03 4.72 0.68
CA LYS A 62 1.41 4.52 -0.73
C LYS A 62 0.26 3.99 -1.57
N ASP A 63 -0.63 3.20 -0.97
CA ASP A 63 -1.88 2.73 -1.57
C ASP A 63 -2.83 3.88 -1.91
N VAL A 64 -2.89 4.93 -1.08
CA VAL A 64 -3.66 6.15 -1.38
C VAL A 64 -3.11 6.84 -2.62
N VAL A 65 -1.78 6.93 -2.74
CA VAL A 65 -1.13 7.49 -3.95
C VAL A 65 -1.48 6.67 -5.20
N ARG A 66 -1.45 5.33 -5.10
CA ARG A 66 -1.85 4.43 -6.20
C ARG A 66 -3.33 4.61 -6.56
N HIS A 67 -4.21 4.77 -5.56
CA HIS A 67 -5.63 5.04 -5.79
C HIS A 67 -5.84 6.35 -6.53
N ILE A 68 -5.11 7.39 -6.16
CA ILE A 68 -5.15 8.69 -6.85
C ILE A 68 -4.67 8.55 -8.30
N GLU A 69 -3.56 7.84 -8.53
CA GLU A 69 -3.02 7.59 -9.87
C GLU A 69 -4.02 6.86 -10.78
N GLN A 70 -4.73 5.87 -10.22
CA GLN A 70 -5.69 5.03 -10.95
C GLN A 70 -7.08 5.66 -11.09
N SER A 71 -7.30 6.83 -10.48
CA SER A 71 -8.59 7.52 -10.55
C SER A 71 -8.95 7.87 -11.98
N ALA A 72 -10.24 7.72 -12.32
CA ALA A 72 -10.73 8.11 -13.63
C ALA A 72 -10.51 9.61 -13.87
N THR A 73 -9.98 9.95 -15.03
CA THR A 73 -9.69 11.33 -15.42
C THR A 73 -10.62 11.82 -16.52
N GLY A 74 -10.79 13.12 -16.59
CA GLY A 74 -11.50 13.85 -17.64
C GLY A 74 -10.52 14.62 -18.54
N PRO A 75 -11.00 15.69 -19.21
CA PRO A 75 -10.12 16.54 -20.03
C PRO A 75 -8.94 17.11 -19.24
N ASN A 76 -7.78 17.18 -19.88
CA ASN A 76 -6.51 17.62 -19.29
C ASN A 76 -6.06 16.79 -18.07
N ASP A 77 -6.35 15.50 -18.07
CA ASP A 77 -5.97 14.54 -17.03
C ASP A 77 -6.46 14.94 -15.62
N ARG A 78 -7.49 15.78 -15.54
CA ARG A 78 -8.09 16.15 -14.27
C ARG A 78 -8.91 14.98 -13.74
N PRO A 79 -8.71 14.55 -12.47
CA PRO A 79 -9.55 13.55 -11.83
C PRO A 79 -11.04 13.93 -11.91
N GLN A 80 -11.92 12.95 -12.19
CA GLN A 80 -13.36 13.17 -12.24
C GLN A 80 -13.94 13.44 -10.85
N ASP A 81 -13.40 12.74 -9.85
CA ASP A 81 -13.73 12.99 -8.45
C ASP A 81 -12.78 14.01 -7.83
N ASP A 82 -13.27 14.78 -6.89
CA ASP A 82 -12.48 15.79 -6.18
C ASP A 82 -11.45 15.13 -5.25
N ILE A 83 -10.16 15.32 -5.54
CA ILE A 83 -9.05 14.91 -4.70
C ILE A 83 -8.53 16.14 -3.97
N LYS A 84 -8.58 16.11 -2.62
CA LYS A 84 -8.23 17.25 -1.77
C LYS A 84 -7.32 16.82 -0.63
N ILE A 85 -6.32 17.66 -0.32
CA ILE A 85 -5.57 17.56 0.94
C ILE A 85 -6.52 18.04 2.04
N ALA A 86 -6.92 17.12 2.94
CA ALA A 86 -7.87 17.43 4.01
C ALA A 86 -7.20 18.17 5.18
N ASP A 87 -5.95 17.78 5.50
CA ASP A 87 -5.16 18.37 6.56
C ASP A 87 -3.67 18.25 6.27
N CYS A 88 -2.84 19.02 6.97
CA CYS A 88 -1.39 18.95 6.91
C CYS A 88 -0.79 19.42 8.23
N GLY A 89 0.39 18.88 8.57
CA GLY A 89 1.07 19.21 9.81
C GLY A 89 2.46 18.61 9.87
N GLU A 90 3.10 18.68 11.03
CA GLU A 90 4.41 18.14 11.34
C GLU A 90 4.31 17.22 12.56
N PHE A 91 4.98 16.08 12.50
CA PHE A 91 5.10 15.18 13.63
C PHE A 91 6.35 15.53 14.47
N SER A 92 6.21 15.51 15.79
CA SER A 92 7.34 15.75 16.69
C SER A 92 8.32 14.58 16.66
N ALA A 93 9.58 14.84 17.03
CA ALA A 93 10.58 13.79 17.17
C ALA A 93 10.17 12.72 18.21
N GLU A 94 9.40 13.10 19.24
CA GLU A 94 8.88 12.18 20.24
C GLU A 94 7.82 11.26 19.65
N GLN A 95 6.91 11.78 18.81
CA GLN A 95 5.91 10.97 18.09
C GLN A 95 6.60 9.98 17.13
N LEU A 96 7.63 10.43 16.40
CA LEU A 96 8.36 9.56 15.48
C LEU A 96 9.19 8.48 16.19
N ALA A 97 9.60 8.71 17.43
CA ALA A 97 10.32 7.75 18.26
C ALA A 97 9.40 6.70 18.94
N ASP A 98 8.10 6.95 18.99
CA ASP A 98 7.12 6.03 19.53
C ASP A 98 6.81 4.91 18.54
N SER A 99 7.20 3.68 18.86
CA SER A 99 6.95 2.50 18.01
C SER A 99 5.46 2.18 17.80
N SER A 100 4.57 2.73 18.64
CA SER A 100 3.12 2.62 18.49
C SER A 100 2.53 3.70 17.58
N PHE A 101 3.34 4.69 17.20
CA PHE A 101 2.90 5.77 16.32
C PHE A 101 2.94 5.33 14.86
N HIS A 102 1.79 5.23 14.24
CA HIS A 102 1.63 4.79 12.85
C HIS A 102 1.52 5.98 11.88
N TYR A 103 2.35 7.02 12.05
CA TYR A 103 2.45 8.19 11.17
C TYR A 103 1.08 8.87 10.91
N GLY A 104 0.22 8.93 11.93
CA GLY A 104 -1.12 9.50 11.80
C GLY A 104 -2.11 8.67 10.97
N ILE A 105 -1.69 7.53 10.45
CA ILE A 105 -2.61 6.54 9.89
C ILE A 105 -3.20 5.80 11.08
N GLU A 106 -4.41 6.15 11.47
CA GLU A 106 -5.16 5.33 12.41
C GLU A 106 -5.35 3.96 11.78
N ALA A 107 -5.14 2.91 12.60
CA ALA A 107 -5.58 1.58 12.19
C ALA A 107 -7.02 1.72 11.71
N ASP A 108 -7.36 1.09 10.60
CA ASP A 108 -8.74 1.11 10.13
C ASP A 108 -9.69 0.59 11.22
N GLU A 109 -10.98 0.72 11.03
CA GLU A 109 -12.00 0.25 12.00
C GLU A 109 -11.80 -1.22 12.44
N SER A 110 -10.99 -1.99 11.71
CA SER A 110 -10.67 -3.39 12.02
C SER A 110 -9.46 -3.56 12.93
N GLY A 111 -8.63 -2.54 13.09
CA GLY A 111 -7.34 -2.55 13.78
C GLY A 111 -6.17 -3.00 12.90
N ASP A 112 -6.35 -3.04 11.57
CA ASP A 112 -5.30 -3.33 10.60
C ASP A 112 -4.47 -2.08 10.32
N ASN A 113 -3.19 -2.15 10.57
CA ASN A 113 -2.20 -1.09 10.35
C ASN A 113 -1.04 -1.51 9.43
N TYR A 114 -1.18 -2.65 8.74
CA TYR A 114 -0.22 -3.07 7.72
C TYR A 114 -0.46 -2.34 6.40
N GLU A 115 0.60 -2.14 5.61
CA GLU A 115 0.48 -1.60 4.25
C GLU A 115 -0.41 -2.49 3.37
N ALA A 116 -1.12 -1.91 2.41
CA ALA A 116 -2.01 -2.66 1.53
C ALA A 116 -1.25 -3.64 0.61
N TYR A 117 -0.01 -3.28 0.27
CA TYR A 117 0.87 -4.07 -0.59
C TYR A 117 2.17 -4.41 0.13
N PRO A 118 2.64 -5.66 0.05
CA PRO A 118 3.88 -6.11 0.70
C PRO A 118 5.12 -5.32 0.29
N GLU A 119 5.22 -4.92 -0.97
CA GLU A 119 6.31 -4.13 -1.52
C GLU A 119 6.40 -2.70 -0.95
N ASP A 120 5.36 -2.23 -0.31
CA ASP A 120 5.32 -0.94 0.35
C ASP A 120 5.71 -1.02 1.84
N SER A 121 5.79 -2.25 2.36
CA SER A 121 6.14 -2.52 3.76
C SER A 121 7.64 -2.33 3.99
N ASP A 122 7.99 -1.80 5.18
CA ASP A 122 9.39 -1.75 5.63
C ASP A 122 9.87 -3.09 6.22
N LEU A 123 9.00 -4.12 6.27
CA LEU A 123 9.35 -5.43 6.76
C LEU A 123 10.21 -6.17 5.74
N PRO A 124 11.26 -6.88 6.17
CA PRO A 124 12.12 -7.65 5.26
C PRO A 124 11.46 -8.99 4.90
N LEU A 125 10.38 -8.94 4.13
CA LEU A 125 9.46 -10.07 3.92
C LEU A 125 10.10 -11.23 3.14
N GLU A 126 11.02 -10.95 2.21
CA GLU A 126 11.70 -11.96 1.41
C GLU A 126 12.77 -12.70 2.25
N GLU A 127 13.62 -11.94 2.95
CA GLU A 127 14.72 -12.48 3.78
C GLU A 127 14.21 -13.09 5.10
N LYS A 128 13.07 -12.59 5.60
CA LYS A 128 12.43 -13.03 6.85
C LYS A 128 10.98 -13.45 6.60
N PRO A 129 10.74 -14.61 6.00
CA PRO A 129 9.38 -15.08 5.70
C PRO A 129 8.51 -15.27 6.95
N GLU A 130 9.11 -15.34 8.16
CA GLU A 130 8.40 -15.30 9.44
C GLU A 130 7.57 -14.03 9.57
N SER A 131 8.12 -12.89 9.15
CA SER A 131 7.39 -11.60 9.19
C SER A 131 6.14 -11.63 8.29
N ALA A 132 6.23 -12.21 7.10
CA ALA A 132 5.09 -12.36 6.21
C ALA A 132 4.02 -13.31 6.79
N LEU A 133 4.47 -14.40 7.41
CA LEU A 133 3.59 -15.37 8.08
C LEU A 133 2.84 -14.74 9.26
N ASP A 134 3.54 -13.93 10.08
CA ASP A 134 2.93 -13.25 11.23
C ASP A 134 1.89 -12.23 10.77
N VAL A 135 2.21 -11.40 9.79
CA VAL A 135 1.24 -10.46 9.18
C VAL A 135 0.01 -11.20 8.66
N ALA A 136 0.21 -12.32 7.95
CA ALA A 136 -0.89 -13.09 7.40
C ALA A 136 -1.78 -13.74 8.50
N LYS A 137 -1.20 -14.17 9.61
CA LYS A 137 -1.94 -14.69 10.78
C LYS A 137 -2.77 -13.59 11.43
N ASP A 138 -2.19 -12.41 11.62
CA ASP A 138 -2.89 -11.26 12.21
C ASP A 138 -4.06 -10.81 11.32
N LEU A 139 -3.82 -10.66 10.03
CA LEU A 139 -4.87 -10.29 9.07
C LEU A 139 -5.98 -11.34 8.99
N LYS A 140 -5.63 -12.65 9.10
CA LYS A 140 -6.63 -13.73 9.21
C LYS A 140 -7.50 -13.58 10.45
N ALA A 141 -6.90 -13.26 11.59
CA ALA A 141 -7.64 -13.07 12.85
C ALA A 141 -8.57 -11.84 12.77
N ILE A 142 -8.07 -10.74 12.19
CA ILE A 142 -8.87 -9.53 11.91
C ILE A 142 -10.05 -9.87 10.99
N GLY A 143 -9.79 -10.57 9.88
CA GLY A 143 -10.84 -11.01 8.95
C GLY A 143 -11.91 -11.86 9.62
N ALA A 144 -11.51 -12.81 10.47
CA ALA A 144 -12.45 -13.65 11.22
C ALA A 144 -13.34 -12.84 12.18
N LYS A 145 -12.77 -11.82 12.83
CA LYS A 145 -13.55 -10.89 13.68
C LYS A 145 -14.58 -10.11 12.86
N LEU A 146 -14.19 -9.64 11.68
CA LEU A 146 -15.07 -8.90 10.77
C LEU A 146 -16.21 -9.78 10.22
N VAL A 147 -15.93 -11.04 9.90
CA VAL A 147 -16.95 -12.04 9.53
C VAL A 147 -17.99 -12.19 10.65
N GLY A 148 -17.55 -12.28 11.91
CA GLY A 148 -18.44 -12.31 13.07
C GLY A 148 -19.33 -11.06 13.22
N GLN A 149 -18.93 -9.95 12.61
CA GLN A 149 -19.66 -8.67 12.57
C GLN A 149 -20.50 -8.50 11.28
N ASN A 150 -20.51 -9.48 10.39
CA ASN A 150 -21.13 -9.42 9.05
C ASN A 150 -20.53 -8.33 8.12
N LYS A 151 -19.31 -7.86 8.38
CA LYS A 151 -18.57 -6.91 7.54
C LYS A 151 -17.84 -7.64 6.41
N TRP A 152 -18.60 -8.25 5.48
CA TRP A 152 -18.10 -9.20 4.49
C TRP A 152 -17.07 -8.60 3.53
N SER A 153 -17.32 -7.39 2.98
CA SER A 153 -16.38 -6.72 2.06
C SER A 153 -15.04 -6.45 2.75
N LEU A 154 -15.08 -5.89 3.95
CA LEU A 154 -13.85 -5.57 4.69
C LEU A 154 -13.10 -6.84 5.12
N ALA A 155 -13.83 -7.90 5.52
CA ALA A 155 -13.21 -9.20 5.84
C ALA A 155 -12.51 -9.81 4.62
N ARG A 156 -13.13 -9.73 3.43
CA ARG A 156 -12.53 -10.18 2.17
C ARG A 156 -11.21 -9.47 1.91
N GLU A 157 -11.20 -8.14 1.98
CA GLU A 157 -9.99 -7.33 1.79
C GLU A 157 -8.84 -7.76 2.71
N LYS A 158 -9.13 -8.10 3.98
CA LYS A 158 -8.11 -8.57 4.93
C LYS A 158 -7.56 -9.95 4.54
N TYR A 159 -8.40 -10.88 4.13
CA TYR A 159 -7.94 -12.20 3.65
C TYR A 159 -7.13 -12.11 2.36
N GLU A 160 -7.53 -11.27 1.41
CA GLU A 160 -6.79 -11.01 0.18
C GLU A 160 -5.45 -10.33 0.46
N LYS A 161 -5.43 -9.35 1.39
CA LYS A 161 -4.20 -8.72 1.86
C LYS A 161 -3.26 -9.75 2.49
N ALA A 162 -3.77 -10.63 3.34
CA ALA A 162 -2.97 -11.71 3.93
C ALA A 162 -2.34 -12.62 2.85
N LEU A 163 -3.10 -12.96 1.80
CA LEU A 163 -2.59 -13.75 0.68
C LEU A 163 -1.49 -13.00 -0.09
N ARG A 164 -1.62 -11.68 -0.31
CA ARG A 164 -0.55 -10.89 -0.94
C ARG A 164 0.75 -10.98 -0.14
N TYR A 165 0.69 -10.90 1.19
CA TYR A 165 1.87 -11.03 2.06
C TYR A 165 2.50 -12.42 2.01
N LEU A 166 1.71 -13.49 1.86
CA LEU A 166 2.24 -14.86 1.70
C LEU A 166 2.81 -15.12 0.30
N PHE A 167 2.37 -14.39 -0.72
CA PHE A 167 2.83 -14.60 -2.10
C PHE A 167 4.01 -13.70 -2.50
N VAL A 168 4.56 -12.96 -1.55
CA VAL A 168 5.83 -12.24 -1.74
C VAL A 168 6.97 -13.25 -1.82
N ASN A 169 7.34 -13.75 -2.88
CA ASN A 169 8.42 -14.69 -3.23
C ASN A 169 9.50 -14.90 -2.12
N PRO A 170 9.15 -15.52 -0.99
CA PRO A 170 10.00 -15.59 0.20
C PRO A 170 11.12 -16.62 0.01
N TYR A 171 12.29 -16.37 0.62
CA TYR A 171 13.38 -17.33 0.66
C TYR A 171 13.05 -18.48 1.65
N LEU A 172 12.56 -19.60 1.13
CA LEU A 172 12.16 -20.75 1.94
C LEU A 172 13.11 -21.94 1.84
N GLU A 173 14.12 -21.88 0.98
CA GLU A 173 15.02 -22.99 0.68
C GLU A 173 15.80 -23.50 1.90
N ASP A 174 16.20 -22.60 2.80
CA ASP A 174 16.95 -22.89 4.01
C ASP A 174 16.07 -23.08 5.26
N LYS A 175 14.74 -23.07 5.10
CA LYS A 175 13.80 -23.19 6.23
C LYS A 175 13.46 -24.64 6.52
N GLU A 176 13.21 -24.93 7.80
CA GLU A 176 12.73 -26.25 8.20
C GLU A 176 11.40 -26.60 7.51
N LYS A 177 11.25 -27.87 7.14
CA LYS A 177 10.05 -28.35 6.46
C LYS A 177 8.75 -27.99 7.23
N ALA A 178 8.79 -28.09 8.56
CA ALA A 178 7.63 -27.74 9.39
C ALA A 178 7.18 -26.28 9.21
N PHE A 179 8.13 -25.35 9.08
CA PHE A 179 7.84 -23.95 8.80
C PHE A 179 7.26 -23.75 7.39
N VAL A 180 7.83 -24.42 6.40
CA VAL A 180 7.36 -24.36 5.01
C VAL A 180 5.94 -24.92 4.90
N ASP A 181 5.67 -26.03 5.56
CA ASP A 181 4.35 -26.67 5.60
C ASP A 181 3.34 -25.73 6.30
N GLU A 182 3.71 -25.08 7.40
CA GLU A 182 2.88 -24.07 8.08
C GLU A 182 2.58 -22.88 7.17
N TYR A 183 3.61 -22.35 6.51
CA TYR A 183 3.51 -21.19 5.62
C TYR A 183 2.47 -21.43 4.53
N TYR A 184 2.58 -22.53 3.81
CA TYR A 184 1.65 -22.86 2.74
C TYR A 184 0.28 -23.35 3.22
N SER A 185 0.21 -23.98 4.40
CA SER A 185 -1.08 -24.44 4.95
C SER A 185 -2.04 -23.29 5.25
N LEU A 186 -1.51 -22.06 5.46
CA LEU A 186 -2.33 -20.89 5.72
C LEU A 186 -3.04 -20.36 4.46
N CYS A 187 -2.50 -20.63 3.27
CA CYS A 187 -3.08 -20.13 2.01
C CYS A 187 -4.50 -20.66 1.76
N THR A 188 -4.72 -21.96 1.94
CA THR A 188 -6.02 -22.58 1.69
C THR A 188 -7.16 -21.99 2.53
N PRO A 189 -7.07 -21.88 3.87
CA PRO A 189 -8.12 -21.27 4.66
C PRO A 189 -8.32 -19.78 4.34
N LEU A 190 -7.29 -19.03 3.99
CA LEU A 190 -7.42 -17.64 3.56
C LEU A 190 -8.20 -17.54 2.26
N GLN A 191 -7.87 -18.36 1.25
CA GLN A 191 -8.58 -18.38 -0.04
C GLN A 191 -10.05 -18.76 0.12
N LEU A 192 -10.36 -19.80 0.93
CA LEU A 192 -11.74 -20.22 1.16
C LEU A 192 -12.54 -19.17 1.95
N ASN A 193 -11.93 -18.50 2.92
CA ASN A 193 -12.57 -17.41 3.66
C ASN A 193 -12.83 -16.19 2.78
N ALA A 194 -11.86 -15.81 1.92
CA ALA A 194 -12.06 -14.74 0.95
C ALA A 194 -13.18 -15.06 -0.03
N ALA A 195 -13.21 -16.28 -0.57
CA ALA A 195 -14.27 -16.76 -1.47
C ALA A 195 -15.65 -16.73 -0.79
N LEU A 196 -15.74 -17.20 0.47
CA LEU A 196 -16.99 -17.11 1.24
C LEU A 196 -17.44 -15.65 1.40
N CYS A 197 -16.52 -14.76 1.73
CA CYS A 197 -16.83 -13.34 1.88
C CYS A 197 -17.30 -12.74 0.54
N ALA A 198 -16.65 -13.07 -0.58
CA ALA A 198 -17.05 -12.61 -1.92
C ALA A 198 -18.49 -13.02 -2.27
N LEU A 199 -18.92 -14.23 -1.88
CA LEU A 199 -20.30 -14.69 -2.06
C LEU A 199 -21.31 -14.02 -1.11
N LYS A 200 -20.85 -13.44 -0.01
CA LYS A 200 -21.69 -12.78 0.99
C LYS A 200 -21.77 -11.26 0.84
N THR A 201 -20.99 -10.68 -0.06
CA THR A 201 -21.10 -9.24 -0.40
C THR A 201 -22.39 -8.95 -1.19
N GLU A 202 -22.84 -7.73 -1.20
CA GLU A 202 -24.00 -7.26 -1.96
C GLU A 202 -23.57 -6.15 -2.94
N PRO A 203 -23.55 -6.41 -4.27
CA PRO A 203 -23.83 -7.69 -4.93
C PRO A 203 -22.73 -8.75 -4.71
N PRO A 204 -23.06 -10.04 -4.81
CA PRO A 204 -22.05 -11.11 -4.72
C PRO A 204 -21.04 -11.04 -5.85
N VAL A 205 -19.76 -11.30 -5.54
CA VAL A 205 -18.66 -11.34 -6.51
C VAL A 205 -18.31 -12.80 -6.82
N ALA A 206 -19.14 -13.43 -7.64
CA ALA A 206 -19.09 -14.88 -7.91
C ALA A 206 -17.80 -15.28 -8.65
N ASP A 207 -17.34 -14.46 -9.60
CA ASP A 207 -16.15 -14.75 -10.42
C ASP A 207 -14.88 -14.82 -9.55
N GLU A 208 -14.76 -13.95 -8.55
CA GLU A 208 -13.65 -14.00 -7.59
C GLU A 208 -13.73 -15.26 -6.69
N ALA A 209 -14.91 -15.59 -6.21
CA ALA A 209 -15.10 -16.79 -5.40
C ALA A 209 -14.74 -18.06 -6.18
N GLU A 210 -15.11 -18.13 -7.46
CA GLU A 210 -14.75 -19.21 -8.37
C GLU A 210 -13.23 -19.28 -8.57
N ALA A 211 -12.59 -18.15 -8.86
CA ALA A 211 -11.15 -18.09 -9.06
C ALA A 211 -10.35 -18.56 -7.82
N LEU A 212 -10.74 -18.10 -6.63
CA LEU A 212 -10.10 -18.48 -5.38
C LEU A 212 -10.29 -19.97 -5.04
N THR A 213 -11.49 -20.50 -5.27
CA THR A 213 -11.78 -21.93 -4.99
C THR A 213 -11.11 -22.84 -6.02
N THR A 214 -11.03 -22.45 -7.28
CA THR A 214 -10.31 -23.17 -8.33
C THR A 214 -8.83 -23.34 -7.98
N GLN A 215 -8.17 -22.27 -7.52
CA GLN A 215 -6.77 -22.34 -7.08
C GLN A 215 -6.56 -23.35 -5.93
N VAL A 216 -7.52 -23.44 -5.00
CA VAL A 216 -7.47 -24.42 -3.90
C VAL A 216 -7.59 -25.84 -4.44
N ILE A 217 -8.52 -26.10 -5.37
CA ILE A 217 -8.74 -27.43 -5.97
C ILE A 217 -7.52 -27.88 -6.76
N GLU A 218 -6.96 -27.01 -7.58
CA GLU A 218 -5.76 -27.30 -8.39
C GLU A 218 -4.57 -27.67 -7.49
N ARG A 219 -4.37 -26.93 -6.40
CA ARG A 219 -3.28 -27.21 -5.43
C ARG A 219 -3.49 -28.53 -4.70
N ALA A 220 -4.74 -28.91 -4.39
CA ALA A 220 -5.06 -30.15 -3.69
C ALA A 220 -4.96 -31.39 -4.59
N GLY A 221 -4.98 -31.23 -5.92
CA GLY A 221 -4.87 -32.32 -6.91
C GLY A 221 -3.44 -32.64 -7.34
N THR A 222 -2.45 -31.87 -6.89
CA THR A 222 -1.00 -32.08 -7.11
C THR A 222 -0.33 -32.66 -5.86
#